data_fc30955155e16a06096374855e875b32
#
_entry.id   fc30955155e16a06096374855e875b32
#
_cell.length_a   1.000
_cell.length_b   1.000
_cell.length_c   1.000
_cell.angle_alpha   90.00
_cell.angle_beta   90.00
_cell.angle_gamma   90.00
#
_symmetry.space_group_name_H-M   'P 1'
#
loop_
_entity.id
_entity.type
_entity.pdbx_description
1 polymer ?
#
loop_
_entity_poly.entity_id
_entity_poly.type
_entity_poly.pdbx_seq_one_letter_code
_entity_poly.pdbx_strand_id
1 'polypeptide(L)'
;PEPEAYTEEGALYLVSLYGEDEDAFELKLRPVFSLSDEDIEESMELYGITYDDFFASEGIVVCPNEEVFHTATVLKDSNAVFALLDWESDEPWNEHILLTAEKFLAYMRMMEEDGNSLLASVTTLSGMVTGLEQLYVP
;
A
#
# COMPACT_ATOMS: atom_id res chain seq x y z
N PRO A 1 -16.14 11.59 -21.28
CA PRO A 1 -15.62 10.25 -21.50
C PRO A 1 -15.26 9.60 -20.18
N GLU A 2 -15.55 8.34 -20.08
CA GLU A 2 -15.13 7.59 -18.92
C GLU A 2 -13.61 7.55 -18.88
N PRO A 3 -13.00 7.65 -17.70
CA PRO A 3 -11.57 7.44 -17.62
C PRO A 3 -11.25 6.04 -18.10
N GLU A 4 -10.20 5.91 -18.86
CA GLU A 4 -9.77 4.60 -19.33
C GLU A 4 -9.47 3.73 -18.11
N ALA A 5 -9.70 2.44 -18.25
CA ALA A 5 -9.31 1.49 -17.21
C ALA A 5 -7.81 1.69 -16.93
N TYR A 6 -7.52 2.10 -15.72
CA TYR A 6 -6.18 2.46 -15.33
C TYR A 6 -5.63 1.43 -14.37
N THR A 7 -4.51 0.84 -14.74
CA THR A 7 -3.81 -0.13 -13.90
C THR A 7 -2.50 0.48 -13.43
N GLU A 8 -2.37 0.64 -12.13
CA GLU A 8 -1.18 1.19 -11.52
C GLU A 8 -0.35 0.06 -10.92
N GLU A 9 0.41 -0.63 -11.78
CA GLU A 9 1.22 -1.76 -11.35
C GLU A 9 2.46 -1.30 -10.58
N GLY A 10 2.71 -1.96 -9.46
CA GLY A 10 3.92 -1.75 -8.70
C GLY A 10 4.01 -0.45 -7.93
N ALA A 11 2.91 0.31 -7.83
CA ALA A 11 2.91 1.52 -7.03
C ALA A 11 3.00 1.17 -5.55
N LEU A 12 3.94 1.82 -4.85
CA LEU A 12 4.22 1.56 -3.46
C LEU A 12 3.44 2.52 -2.56
N TYR A 13 2.76 1.97 -1.57
CA TYR A 13 1.95 2.77 -0.63
C TYR A 13 2.09 2.28 0.79
N LEU A 14 1.84 3.20 1.72
CA LEU A 14 1.57 2.83 3.10
C LEU A 14 0.06 2.63 3.20
N VAL A 15 -0.36 1.39 3.47
CA VAL A 15 -1.74 0.96 3.36
C VAL A 15 -2.38 0.83 4.74
N SER A 16 -3.58 1.40 4.89
CA SER A 16 -4.38 1.22 6.10
C SER A 16 -5.85 1.08 5.71
N LEU A 17 -6.66 0.64 6.66
CA LEU A 17 -8.10 0.51 6.44
C LEU A 17 -8.74 1.89 6.53
N TYR A 18 -9.51 2.28 5.53
CA TYR A 18 -10.18 3.58 5.48
C TYR A 18 -11.65 3.48 5.86
N GLY A 19 -12.33 2.48 5.35
CA GLY A 19 -13.74 2.29 5.63
C GLY A 19 -14.20 0.90 5.24
N GLU A 20 -15.40 0.55 5.65
CA GLU A 20 -15.97 -0.76 5.37
C GLU A 20 -17.48 -0.66 5.25
N ASP A 21 -18.04 -1.38 4.27
CA ASP A 21 -19.49 -1.56 4.18
C ASP A 21 -19.81 -3.05 4.00
N GLU A 22 -21.06 -3.37 3.69
CA GLU A 22 -21.53 -4.74 3.61
C GLU A 22 -20.83 -5.57 2.54
N ASP A 23 -20.56 -4.98 1.37
CA ASP A 23 -20.05 -5.69 0.20
C ASP A 23 -18.58 -5.41 -0.10
N ALA A 24 -18.02 -4.38 0.50
CA ALA A 24 -16.68 -3.92 0.16
C ALA A 24 -16.01 -3.24 1.34
N PHE A 25 -14.72 -3.02 1.21
CA PHE A 25 -14.00 -2.14 2.13
C PHE A 25 -13.06 -1.25 1.32
N GLU A 26 -12.66 -0.14 1.92
CA GLU A 26 -11.76 0.80 1.26
C GLU A 26 -10.43 0.86 1.99
N LEU A 27 -9.36 0.92 1.20
CA LEU A 27 -8.01 1.10 1.69
C LEU A 27 -7.60 2.56 1.49
N LYS A 28 -6.88 3.07 2.47
CA LYS A 28 -6.22 4.37 2.38
C LYS A 28 -4.79 4.12 1.93
N LEU A 29 -4.41 4.72 0.81
CA LEU A 29 -3.10 4.53 0.18
C LEU A 29 -2.31 5.83 0.27
N ARG A 30 -1.36 5.89 1.18
CA ARG A 30 -0.49 7.07 1.30
C ARG A 30 0.73 6.88 0.40
N PRO A 31 1.05 7.85 -0.46
CA PRO A 31 2.20 7.73 -1.35
C PRO A 31 3.51 7.54 -0.58
N VAL A 32 4.37 6.71 -1.12
CA VAL A 32 5.71 6.46 -0.57
C VAL A 32 6.71 6.78 -1.67
N PHE A 33 7.75 7.53 -1.33
CA PHE A 33 8.75 7.97 -2.28
C PHE A 33 10.07 7.22 -2.08
N SER A 34 10.77 7.00 -3.20
CA SER A 34 12.09 6.38 -3.20
C SER A 34 13.03 7.24 -4.04
N LEU A 35 14.32 7.23 -3.72
CA LEU A 35 15.32 7.97 -4.50
C LEU A 35 15.43 7.46 -5.95
N SER A 36 14.91 6.26 -6.21
CA SER A 36 14.90 5.70 -7.57
C SER A 36 13.69 6.14 -8.39
N ASP A 37 12.74 6.86 -7.79
CA ASP A 37 11.57 7.35 -8.51
C ASP A 37 11.98 8.38 -9.56
N GLU A 38 11.34 8.33 -10.71
CA GLU A 38 11.67 9.16 -11.86
C GLU A 38 11.59 10.68 -11.57
N ASP A 39 10.53 11.08 -10.86
CA ASP A 39 10.27 12.49 -10.54
C ASP A 39 10.54 12.83 -9.08
N ILE A 40 11.51 12.15 -8.46
CA ILE A 40 11.72 12.29 -7.02
C ILE A 40 12.11 13.71 -6.62
N GLU A 41 12.90 14.42 -7.43
CA GLU A 41 13.32 15.79 -7.09
C GLU A 41 12.12 16.74 -6.99
N GLU A 42 11.16 16.59 -7.89
CA GLU A 42 9.94 17.39 -7.89
C GLU A 42 9.10 17.09 -6.64
N SER A 43 8.98 15.83 -6.27
CA SER A 43 8.26 15.42 -5.07
C SER A 43 8.95 15.91 -3.81
N MET A 44 10.28 15.86 -3.76
CA MET A 44 11.07 16.38 -2.63
C MET A 44 10.81 17.86 -2.43
N GLU A 45 10.81 18.64 -3.50
CA GLU A 45 10.56 20.08 -3.44
C GLU A 45 9.12 20.37 -2.99
N LEU A 46 8.16 19.66 -3.56
CA LEU A 46 6.74 19.85 -3.26
C LEU A 46 6.40 19.57 -1.80
N TYR A 47 7.00 18.55 -1.20
CA TYR A 47 6.68 18.11 0.15
C TYR A 47 7.73 18.45 1.19
N GLY A 48 8.80 19.14 0.79
CA GLY A 48 9.86 19.52 1.73
C GLY A 48 10.69 18.34 2.23
N ILE A 49 10.85 17.31 1.41
CA ILE A 49 11.64 16.12 1.75
C ILE A 49 13.10 16.37 1.37
N THR A 50 14.02 15.95 2.23
CA THR A 50 15.46 16.10 1.98
C THR A 50 16.12 14.74 1.73
N TYR A 51 17.34 14.75 1.20
CA TYR A 51 18.11 13.51 1.05
C TYR A 51 18.38 12.85 2.40
N ASP A 52 18.55 13.64 3.47
CA ASP A 52 18.73 13.10 4.80
C ASP A 52 17.53 12.30 5.28
N ASP A 53 16.32 12.71 4.87
CA ASP A 53 15.10 11.97 5.19
C ASP A 53 15.13 10.56 4.59
N PHE A 54 15.62 10.43 3.35
CA PHE A 54 15.75 9.12 2.71
C PHE A 54 16.81 8.25 3.39
N PHE A 55 17.93 8.84 3.76
CA PHE A 55 18.98 8.08 4.44
C PHE A 55 18.56 7.61 5.84
N ALA A 56 17.78 8.44 6.55
CA ALA A 56 17.29 8.09 7.88
C ALA A 56 16.25 6.96 7.84
N SER A 57 15.53 6.79 6.71
CA SER A 57 14.45 5.80 6.57
C SER A 57 14.74 4.73 5.52
N GLU A 58 16.01 4.41 5.32
CA GLU A 58 16.48 3.35 4.42
C GLU A 58 16.04 3.50 2.96
N GLY A 59 15.93 4.74 2.50
CA GLY A 59 15.66 5.04 1.10
C GLY A 59 14.18 5.20 0.76
N ILE A 60 13.29 5.09 1.74
CA ILE A 60 11.85 5.20 1.52
C ILE A 60 11.26 6.24 2.47
N VAL A 61 10.53 7.21 1.94
CA VAL A 61 9.87 8.24 2.73
C VAL A 61 8.38 8.25 2.42
N VAL A 62 7.55 8.13 3.45
CA VAL A 62 6.11 8.28 3.33
C VAL A 62 5.79 9.77 3.17
N CYS A 63 4.86 10.11 2.28
CA CYS A 63 4.46 11.50 2.07
C CYS A 63 4.15 12.18 3.41
N PRO A 64 4.85 13.27 3.76
CA PRO A 64 4.66 13.91 5.07
C PRO A 64 3.34 14.64 5.23
N ASN A 65 2.65 14.94 4.13
CA ASN A 65 1.32 15.54 4.19
C ASN A 65 0.27 14.44 4.33
N GLU A 66 -0.30 14.30 5.51
CA GLU A 66 -1.30 13.25 5.80
C GLU A 66 -2.60 13.42 5.02
N GLU A 67 -2.85 14.59 4.46
CA GLU A 67 -4.04 14.85 3.64
C GLU A 67 -3.86 14.33 2.21
N VAL A 68 -2.65 13.99 1.82
CA VAL A 68 -2.36 13.42 0.49
C VAL A 68 -2.47 11.90 0.58
N PHE A 69 -3.56 11.36 0.06
CA PHE A 69 -3.75 9.91 -0.03
C PHE A 69 -4.77 9.59 -1.12
N HIS A 70 -4.73 8.35 -1.57
CA HIS A 70 -5.74 7.80 -2.48
C HIS A 70 -6.58 6.80 -1.72
N THR A 71 -7.78 6.52 -2.23
CA THR A 71 -8.58 5.42 -1.72
C THR A 71 -8.76 4.40 -2.84
N ALA A 72 -8.81 3.13 -2.47
CA ALA A 72 -9.07 2.05 -3.41
C ALA A 72 -10.04 1.08 -2.77
N THR A 73 -10.93 0.53 -3.59
CA THR A 73 -11.99 -0.36 -3.11
C THR A 73 -11.61 -1.81 -3.30
N VAL A 74 -11.90 -2.63 -2.31
CA VAL A 74 -11.76 -4.08 -2.38
C VAL A 74 -13.16 -4.68 -2.21
N LEU A 75 -13.61 -5.43 -3.21
CA LEU A 75 -14.86 -6.18 -3.08
C LEU A 75 -14.59 -7.43 -2.25
N LYS A 76 -15.45 -7.69 -1.25
CA LYS A 76 -15.27 -8.83 -0.32
C LYS A 76 -15.30 -10.18 -1.02
N ASP A 77 -16.01 -10.28 -2.13
CA ASP A 77 -16.12 -11.51 -2.91
C ASP A 77 -15.23 -11.51 -4.16
N SER A 78 -14.28 -10.59 -4.25
CA SER A 78 -13.38 -10.52 -5.40
C SER A 78 -12.33 -11.64 -5.38
N ASN A 79 -11.70 -11.84 -6.54
CA ASN A 79 -10.60 -12.78 -6.70
C ASN A 79 -9.24 -12.10 -6.49
N ALA A 80 -9.22 -10.91 -5.92
CA ALA A 80 -7.97 -10.20 -5.62
C ALA A 80 -7.10 -11.05 -4.68
N VAL A 81 -5.80 -11.02 -4.93
CA VAL A 81 -4.83 -11.79 -4.16
C VAL A 81 -4.01 -10.83 -3.31
N PHE A 82 -3.94 -11.13 -2.02
CA PHE A 82 -3.18 -10.33 -1.06
C PHE A 82 -2.03 -11.18 -0.53
N ALA A 83 -0.82 -10.84 -0.97
CA ALA A 83 0.39 -11.57 -0.61
C ALA A 83 1.08 -10.86 0.56
N LEU A 84 1.06 -11.45 1.72
CA LEU A 84 1.68 -10.90 2.92
C LEU A 84 2.94 -11.69 3.28
N LEU A 85 3.90 -11.04 3.91
CA LEU A 85 5.11 -11.70 4.34
C LEU A 85 4.81 -12.76 5.40
N ASP A 86 5.44 -13.92 5.25
CA ASP A 86 5.30 -15.00 6.22
C ASP A 86 6.36 -14.84 7.31
N TRP A 87 5.99 -14.11 8.38
CA TRP A 87 6.91 -13.83 9.49
C TRP A 87 7.25 -15.05 10.33
N GLU A 88 6.53 -16.16 10.13
CA GLU A 88 6.82 -17.43 10.80
C GLU A 88 7.83 -18.26 10.02
N SER A 89 8.12 -17.87 8.78
CA SER A 89 9.13 -18.52 7.94
C SER A 89 10.54 -18.13 8.37
N ASP A 90 11.51 -19.00 8.06
CA ASP A 90 12.93 -18.70 8.26
C ASP A 90 13.42 -17.57 7.34
N GLU A 91 12.73 -17.36 6.22
CA GLU A 91 13.09 -16.34 5.23
C GLU A 91 11.87 -15.49 4.88
N PRO A 92 11.35 -14.69 5.85
CA PRO A 92 10.11 -13.93 5.61
C PRO A 92 10.19 -12.96 4.45
N TRP A 93 11.37 -12.48 4.09
CA TRP A 93 11.57 -11.58 2.95
C TRP A 93 11.32 -12.25 1.60
N ASN A 94 11.34 -13.59 1.53
CA ASN A 94 11.17 -14.36 0.30
C ASN A 94 9.87 -15.13 0.22
N GLU A 95 9.16 -15.27 1.33
CA GLU A 95 7.97 -16.09 1.38
C GLU A 95 6.73 -15.27 1.72
N HIS A 96 5.66 -15.53 0.99
CA HIS A 96 4.39 -14.83 1.17
C HIS A 96 3.27 -15.82 1.48
N ILE A 97 2.34 -15.37 2.34
CA ILE A 97 1.08 -16.04 2.58
C ILE A 97 0.04 -15.36 1.69
N LEU A 98 -0.71 -16.13 0.92
CA LEU A 98 -1.76 -15.59 0.05
C LEU A 98 -3.10 -15.58 0.79
N LEU A 99 -3.70 -14.40 0.88
CA LEU A 99 -4.98 -14.21 1.56
C LEU A 99 -6.08 -13.84 0.58
N THR A 100 -7.30 -14.27 0.89
CA THR A 100 -8.51 -13.79 0.22
C THR A 100 -8.83 -12.38 0.73
N ALA A 101 -9.75 -11.70 0.06
CA ALA A 101 -10.18 -10.37 0.47
C ALA A 101 -10.72 -10.35 1.91
N GLU A 102 -11.53 -11.34 2.29
CA GLU A 102 -12.09 -11.42 3.63
C GLU A 102 -11.03 -11.62 4.72
N LYS A 103 -10.06 -12.49 4.46
CA LYS A 103 -8.97 -12.71 5.40
C LYS A 103 -8.06 -11.51 5.51
N PHE A 104 -7.83 -10.84 4.39
CA PHE A 104 -7.05 -9.61 4.39
C PHE A 104 -7.75 -8.51 5.19
N LEU A 105 -9.08 -8.39 5.07
CA LEU A 105 -9.85 -7.43 5.85
C LEU A 105 -9.69 -7.68 7.36
N ALA A 106 -9.78 -8.93 7.78
CA ALA A 106 -9.57 -9.29 9.18
C ALA A 106 -8.17 -8.88 9.66
N TYR A 107 -7.17 -9.09 8.82
CA TYR A 107 -5.80 -8.68 9.09
C TYR A 107 -5.68 -7.16 9.22
N MET A 108 -6.32 -6.41 8.33
CA MET A 108 -6.28 -4.94 8.35
C MET A 108 -7.02 -4.37 9.57
N ARG A 109 -8.09 -5.02 10.02
CA ARG A 109 -8.77 -4.61 11.25
C ARG A 109 -7.85 -4.75 12.46
N MET A 110 -7.10 -5.84 12.52
CA MET A 110 -6.11 -6.05 13.58
C MET A 110 -5.01 -4.99 13.53
N MET A 111 -4.52 -4.68 12.33
CA MET A 111 -3.50 -3.64 12.16
C MET A 111 -4.01 -2.27 12.61
N GLU A 112 -5.26 -1.94 12.28
CA GLU A 112 -5.88 -0.68 12.70
C GLU A 112 -5.97 -0.57 14.21
N GLU A 113 -6.38 -1.63 14.91
CA GLU A 113 -6.44 -1.65 16.37
C GLU A 113 -5.07 -1.41 17.00
N ASP A 114 -4.02 -1.94 16.39
CA ASP A 114 -2.64 -1.79 16.88
C ASP A 114 -2.02 -0.46 16.42
N GLY A 115 -2.73 0.34 15.63
CA GLY A 115 -2.20 1.61 15.11
C GLY A 115 -1.13 1.43 14.04
N ASN A 116 -1.11 0.29 13.40
CA ASN A 116 -0.11 -0.06 12.39
C ASN A 116 -0.63 0.10 10.96
N SER A 117 0.29 0.28 10.03
CA SER A 117 0.02 0.35 8.60
C SER A 117 0.93 -0.61 7.87
N LEU A 118 0.56 -0.95 6.65
CA LEU A 118 1.24 -1.96 5.85
C LEU A 118 1.95 -1.32 4.67
N LEU A 119 3.24 -1.57 4.51
CA LEU A 119 3.97 -1.12 3.33
C LEU A 119 3.80 -2.17 2.23
N ALA A 120 3.17 -1.79 1.13
CA ALA A 120 2.84 -2.74 0.08
C ALA A 120 2.79 -2.11 -1.30
N SER A 121 3.07 -2.95 -2.30
CA SER A 121 2.80 -2.63 -3.70
C SER A 121 1.34 -2.99 -3.98
N VAL A 122 0.58 -2.05 -4.52
CA VAL A 122 -0.85 -2.22 -4.77
C VAL A 122 -1.13 -2.10 -6.25
N THR A 123 -1.83 -3.08 -6.80
CA THR A 123 -2.27 -3.06 -8.20
C THR A 123 -3.76 -2.77 -8.23
N THR A 124 -4.14 -1.75 -8.98
CA THR A 124 -5.54 -1.36 -9.12
C THR A 124 -5.98 -1.32 -10.58
N LEU A 125 -7.26 -1.47 -10.79
CA LEU A 125 -7.88 -1.29 -12.10
C LEU A 125 -9.16 -0.48 -11.88
N SER A 126 -9.20 0.73 -12.41
CA SER A 126 -10.34 1.64 -12.26
C SER A 126 -10.74 1.87 -10.79
N GLY A 127 -9.74 2.02 -9.91
CA GLY A 127 -9.97 2.26 -8.48
C GLY A 127 -10.27 1.02 -7.65
N MET A 128 -10.31 -0.15 -8.29
CA MET A 128 -10.54 -1.43 -7.61
C MET A 128 -9.21 -2.15 -7.42
N VAL A 129 -8.97 -2.65 -6.23
CA VAL A 129 -7.76 -3.41 -5.95
C VAL A 129 -7.85 -4.79 -6.58
N THR A 130 -6.88 -5.13 -7.41
CA THR A 130 -6.78 -6.46 -8.03
C THR A 130 -5.69 -7.31 -7.40
N GLY A 131 -4.76 -6.69 -6.71
CA GLY A 131 -3.70 -7.40 -6.02
C GLY A 131 -2.93 -6.48 -5.09
N LEU A 132 -2.29 -7.09 -4.11
CA LEU A 132 -1.46 -6.37 -3.14
C LEU A 132 -0.33 -7.30 -2.70
N GLU A 133 0.87 -6.77 -2.61
CA GLU A 133 2.04 -7.53 -2.16
C GLU A 133 2.79 -6.72 -1.10
N GLN A 134 2.86 -7.27 0.11
CA GLN A 134 3.61 -6.65 1.19
C GLN A 134 5.10 -6.70 0.87
N LEU A 135 5.80 -5.59 1.12
CA LEU A 135 7.22 -5.51 0.90
C LEU A 135 7.98 -5.60 2.21
N TYR A 136 9.11 -6.30 2.15
CA TYR A 136 10.03 -6.38 3.28
C TYR A 136 10.91 -5.14 3.32
N VAL A 137 10.97 -4.50 4.49
CA VAL A 137 11.88 -3.39 4.75
C VAL A 137 12.75 -3.81 5.92
N PRO A 138 14.06 -3.95 5.70
CA PRO A 138 14.98 -4.39 6.76
C PRO A 138 15.11 -3.37 7.89
#